data_1caee5f3549e715b0a8e628bc1a4321e
#
_entry.id   1caee5f3549e715b0a8e628bc1a4321e
#
_cell.length_a   1.000
_cell.length_b   1.000
_cell.length_c   1.000
_cell.angle_alpha   90.00
_cell.angle_beta   90.00
_cell.angle_gamma   90.00
#
_symmetry.space_group_name_H-M   'P 1'
#
loop_
_entity.id
_entity.type
_entity.pdbx_description
1 polymer ?
#
loop_
_entity_poly.entity_id
_entity_poly.type
_entity_poly.pdbx_seq_one_letter_code
_entity_poly.pdbx_strand_id
1 'polypeptide(L)'
;IYDYITNLKFHWLINWNGYSFPKILKYNKDTKMNEHCDHIHHIFMDNGKARGIPFLSMITCLNDDYEGGEIKFCQKHTFKLKAGETIVFPSNYLYPHIIKKVKKGVRYTMVSWVY
;
A
#
# COMPACT_ATOMS: atom_id res chain seq x y z
N ILE A 1 -9.11 8.47 1.61
CA ILE A 1 -9.34 7.45 2.66
C ILE A 1 -10.69 7.65 3.33
N TYR A 2 -10.97 8.84 3.82
CA TYR A 2 -12.24 9.11 4.50
C TYR A 2 -13.44 8.66 3.66
N ASP A 3 -13.50 9.06 2.39
CA ASP A 3 -14.57 8.67 1.48
C ASP A 3 -14.63 7.15 1.27
N TYR A 4 -13.47 6.49 1.16
CA TYR A 4 -13.41 5.03 1.05
C TYR A 4 -14.02 4.35 2.28
N ILE A 5 -13.61 4.73 3.47
CA ILE A 5 -14.08 4.15 4.73
C ILE A 5 -15.58 4.43 4.92
N THR A 6 -16.02 5.65 4.63
CA THR A 6 -17.43 6.05 4.75
C THR A 6 -18.32 5.26 3.78
N ASN A 7 -17.84 5.03 2.55
CA ASN A 7 -18.59 4.28 1.54
C ASN A 7 -18.67 2.77 1.83
N LEU A 8 -17.79 2.21 2.64
CA LEU A 8 -17.87 0.82 3.08
C LEU A 8 -19.11 0.55 3.95
N LYS A 9 -19.67 1.57 4.61
CA LYS A 9 -20.85 1.49 5.50
C LYS A 9 -20.75 0.40 6.58
N PHE A 10 -19.54 0.12 7.04
CA PHE A 10 -19.32 -0.84 8.12
C PHE A 10 -19.56 -0.19 9.48
N HIS A 11 -20.56 -0.64 10.20
CA HIS A 11 -20.94 -0.10 11.51
C HIS A 11 -19.82 -0.20 12.56
N TRP A 12 -18.92 -1.16 12.40
CA TRP A 12 -17.78 -1.40 13.30
C TRP A 12 -16.52 -0.63 12.93
N LEU A 13 -16.48 0.00 11.75
CA LEU A 13 -15.35 0.80 11.29
C LEU A 13 -15.57 2.29 11.62
N ILE A 14 -15.92 2.55 12.86
CA ILE A 14 -16.27 3.91 13.32
C ILE A 14 -15.10 4.71 13.89
N ASN A 15 -14.03 4.04 14.27
CA ASN A 15 -12.87 4.67 14.87
C ASN A 15 -11.58 4.24 14.17
N TRP A 16 -10.92 5.19 13.55
CA TRP A 16 -9.56 5.05 13.05
C TRP A 16 -8.69 6.14 13.65
N ASN A 17 -7.45 5.82 13.98
CA ASN A 17 -6.55 6.70 14.73
C ASN A 17 -5.66 7.56 13.82
N GLY A 18 -5.96 7.59 12.53
CA GLY A 18 -5.21 8.35 11.56
C GLY A 18 -4.45 7.47 10.56
N TYR A 19 -3.43 8.05 9.97
CA TYR A 19 -2.61 7.40 8.94
C TYR A 19 -1.13 7.71 9.16
N SER A 20 -0.27 6.84 8.67
CA SER A 20 1.17 7.07 8.72
C SER A 20 1.58 8.20 7.77
N PHE A 21 2.67 8.89 8.08
CA PHE A 21 3.28 9.78 7.10
C PHE A 21 3.56 9.01 5.80
N PRO A 22 3.18 9.58 4.64
CA PRO A 22 3.42 8.95 3.36
C PRO A 22 4.92 8.74 3.12
N LYS A 23 5.28 7.56 2.63
CA LYS A 23 6.63 7.22 2.21
C LYS A 23 6.69 7.14 0.70
N ILE A 24 7.67 7.79 0.10
CA ILE A 24 7.93 7.67 -1.33
C ILE A 24 8.93 6.53 -1.54
N LEU A 25 8.55 5.58 -2.37
CA LEU A 25 9.37 4.45 -2.77
C LEU A 25 9.81 4.62 -4.23
N LYS A 26 11.09 4.44 -4.45
CA LYS A 26 11.73 4.46 -5.77
C LYS A 26 12.17 3.06 -6.15
N TYR A 27 11.70 2.57 -7.28
CA TYR A 27 12.10 1.29 -7.85
C TYR A 27 12.85 1.55 -9.16
N ASN A 28 14.15 1.37 -9.15
CA ASN A 28 14.97 1.41 -10.35
C ASN A 28 14.72 0.18 -11.21
N LYS A 29 15.23 0.19 -12.44
CA LYS A 29 15.29 -1.01 -13.29
C LYS A 29 15.85 -2.19 -12.48
N ASP A 30 15.28 -3.37 -12.68
CA ASP A 30 15.57 -4.63 -12.01
C ASP A 30 15.19 -4.72 -10.53
N THR A 31 14.69 -3.65 -9.93
CA THR A 31 14.15 -3.67 -8.56
C THR A 31 12.78 -4.34 -8.54
N LYS A 32 12.55 -5.12 -7.50
CA LYS A 32 11.27 -5.78 -7.16
C LYS A 32 11.06 -5.75 -5.66
N MET A 33 9.86 -6.07 -5.21
CA MET A 33 9.57 -6.37 -3.82
C MET A 33 9.01 -7.78 -3.72
N ASN A 34 9.62 -8.60 -2.89
CA ASN A 34 9.20 -9.98 -2.69
C ASN A 34 7.83 -10.03 -2.01
N GLU A 35 7.22 -11.23 -2.01
CA GLU A 35 5.92 -11.44 -1.38
C GLU A 35 5.97 -11.11 0.11
N HIS A 36 5.03 -10.29 0.55
CA HIS A 36 4.87 -9.87 1.93
C HIS A 36 3.43 -9.44 2.20
N CYS A 37 3.10 -9.30 3.47
CA CYS A 37 1.91 -8.61 3.96
C CYS A 37 2.35 -7.38 4.73
N ASP A 38 1.57 -6.31 4.66
CA ASP A 38 1.91 -5.05 5.32
C ASP A 38 1.66 -5.09 6.83
N HIS A 39 0.70 -5.89 7.27
CA HIS A 39 0.47 -6.18 8.67
C HIS A 39 1.60 -7.06 9.20
N ILE A 40 2.64 -6.42 9.73
CA ILE A 40 3.78 -7.16 10.22
C ILE A 40 3.94 -6.98 11.73
N HIS A 41 5.04 -7.11 12.24
CA HIS A 41 5.47 -7.37 13.60
C HIS A 41 5.47 -6.14 14.53
N HIS A 42 5.01 -4.98 14.09
CA HIS A 42 5.19 -3.75 14.86
C HIS A 42 3.91 -2.94 15.02
N ILE A 43 3.64 -2.53 16.25
CA ILE A 43 2.69 -1.46 16.54
C ILE A 43 3.29 -0.16 16.03
N PHE A 44 2.52 0.61 15.26
CA PHE A 44 2.95 1.94 14.87
C PHE A 44 3.05 2.85 16.09
N MET A 45 4.19 3.50 16.22
CA MET A 45 4.49 4.43 17.29
C MET A 45 4.63 5.84 16.71
N ASP A 46 4.06 6.81 17.38
CA ASP A 46 4.23 8.22 17.09
C ASP A 46 4.45 8.99 18.38
N ASN A 47 5.59 9.68 18.47
CA ASN A 47 5.99 10.42 19.68
C ASN A 47 5.91 9.57 20.96
N GLY A 48 6.33 8.31 20.90
CA GLY A 48 6.30 7.37 22.03
C GLY A 48 4.92 6.82 22.38
N LYS A 49 3.88 7.16 21.63
CA LYS A 49 2.51 6.65 21.82
C LYS A 49 2.18 5.60 20.76
N ALA A 50 1.58 4.50 21.20
CA ALA A 50 1.08 3.49 20.28
C ALA A 50 -0.10 4.06 19.48
N ARG A 51 0.00 3.98 18.15
CA ARG A 51 -1.06 4.39 17.22
C ARG A 51 -1.95 3.22 16.81
N GLY A 52 -1.45 2.03 16.90
CA GLY A 52 -2.15 0.82 16.56
C GLY A 52 -1.46 0.00 15.46
N ILE A 53 -2.18 -0.99 14.99
CA ILE A 53 -1.76 -1.87 13.90
C ILE A 53 -2.43 -1.38 12.62
N PRO A 54 -1.73 -1.34 11.48
CA PRO A 54 -2.35 -0.92 10.23
C PRO A 54 -3.45 -1.91 9.83
N PHE A 55 -4.60 -1.40 9.49
CA PHE A 55 -5.71 -2.20 8.97
C PHE A 55 -5.95 -1.99 7.47
N LEU A 56 -5.57 -0.84 6.92
CA LEU A 56 -5.57 -0.57 5.48
C LEU A 56 -4.20 -0.09 5.01
N SER A 57 -3.82 -0.57 3.85
CA SER A 57 -2.66 -0.11 3.08
C SER A 57 -3.11 0.68 1.87
N MET A 58 -2.36 1.71 1.55
CA MET A 58 -2.57 2.53 0.35
C MET A 58 -1.29 2.61 -0.45
N ILE A 59 -1.41 2.37 -1.75
CA ILE A 59 -0.31 2.56 -2.70
C ILE A 59 -0.81 3.46 -3.82
N THR A 60 -0.24 4.65 -3.91
CA THR A 60 -0.50 5.60 -5.00
C THR A 60 0.63 5.55 -6.01
N CYS A 61 0.29 5.40 -7.28
CA CYS A 61 1.24 5.46 -8.38
C CYS A 61 1.54 6.93 -8.71
N LEU A 62 2.82 7.31 -8.72
CA LEU A 62 3.23 8.70 -8.96
C LEU A 62 3.65 8.96 -10.40
N ASN A 63 4.00 7.90 -11.16
CA ASN A 63 4.34 7.97 -12.58
C ASN A 63 3.97 6.66 -13.27
N ASP A 64 3.83 6.66 -14.58
CA ASP A 64 3.52 5.47 -15.39
C ASP A 64 4.39 5.33 -16.63
N ASP A 65 5.45 6.11 -16.74
CA ASP A 65 6.46 6.08 -17.80
C ASP A 65 7.54 5.00 -17.59
N TYR A 66 7.13 3.83 -17.08
CA TYR A 66 7.98 2.67 -16.85
C TYR A 66 7.31 1.37 -17.31
N GLU A 67 8.11 0.30 -17.49
CA GLU A 67 7.63 -1.04 -17.84
C GLU A 67 7.87 -2.02 -16.67
N GLY A 68 6.96 -2.98 -16.50
CA GLY A 68 6.96 -3.89 -15.34
C GLY A 68 6.42 -3.21 -14.10
N GLY A 69 6.86 -3.64 -12.92
CA GLY A 69 6.51 -3.02 -11.65
C GLY A 69 5.04 -3.13 -11.26
N GLU A 70 4.28 -4.06 -11.86
CA GLU A 70 2.89 -4.31 -11.48
C GLU A 70 2.82 -4.82 -10.04
N ILE A 71 1.75 -4.48 -9.33
CA ILE A 71 1.41 -5.10 -8.06
C ILE A 71 0.59 -6.36 -8.30
N LYS A 72 0.96 -7.48 -7.66
CA LYS A 72 0.24 -8.75 -7.78
C LYS A 72 -0.15 -9.26 -6.39
N PHE A 73 -1.45 -9.49 -6.20
CA PHE A 73 -2.02 -10.00 -4.96
C PHE A 73 -2.31 -11.50 -5.04
N CYS A 74 -2.07 -12.21 -3.94
CA CYS A 74 -2.45 -13.61 -3.73
C CYS A 74 -2.04 -14.52 -4.89
N GLN A 75 -0.95 -14.23 -5.57
CA GLN A 75 -0.46 -14.91 -6.77
C GLN A 75 -1.46 -14.96 -7.96
N LYS A 76 -2.59 -14.24 -7.89
CA LYS A 76 -3.68 -14.29 -8.88
C LYS A 76 -3.92 -12.96 -9.59
N HIS A 77 -4.14 -11.90 -8.82
CA HIS A 77 -4.62 -10.62 -9.34
C HIS A 77 -3.46 -9.65 -9.58
N THR A 78 -3.29 -9.20 -10.80
CA THR A 78 -2.23 -8.26 -11.18
C THR A 78 -2.83 -6.93 -11.59
N PHE A 79 -2.32 -5.85 -11.02
CA PHE A 79 -2.73 -4.48 -11.31
C PHE A 79 -1.55 -3.66 -11.81
N LYS A 80 -1.77 -2.91 -12.88
CA LYS A 80 -0.89 -1.85 -13.35
C LYS A 80 -1.61 -0.53 -13.13
N LEU A 81 -1.14 0.24 -12.16
CA LEU A 81 -1.71 1.55 -11.85
C LEU A 81 -1.14 2.61 -12.80
N LYS A 82 -1.97 3.56 -13.17
CA LYS A 82 -1.57 4.79 -13.85
C LYS A 82 -1.15 5.86 -12.85
N ALA A 83 -0.44 6.87 -13.31
CA ALA A 83 -0.11 8.03 -12.49
C ALA A 83 -1.37 8.65 -11.87
N GLY A 84 -1.35 8.88 -10.56
CA GLY A 84 -2.48 9.39 -9.78
C GLY A 84 -3.46 8.33 -9.27
N GLU A 85 -3.42 7.09 -9.77
CA GLU A 85 -4.27 6.02 -9.26
C GLU A 85 -3.76 5.49 -7.92
N THR A 86 -4.71 5.17 -7.04
CA THR A 86 -4.44 4.61 -5.72
C THR A 86 -5.18 3.29 -5.55
N ILE A 87 -4.48 2.26 -5.12
CA ILE A 87 -5.09 1.02 -4.64
C ILE A 87 -5.12 1.04 -3.11
N VAL A 88 -6.26 0.67 -2.54
CA VAL A 88 -6.47 0.52 -1.09
C VAL A 88 -6.86 -0.92 -0.82
N PHE A 89 -6.25 -1.53 0.17
CA PHE A 89 -6.50 -2.93 0.52
C PHE A 89 -6.25 -3.17 2.02
N PRO A 90 -6.85 -4.24 2.60
CA PRO A 90 -6.58 -4.62 3.97
C PRO A 90 -5.10 -4.99 4.17
N SER A 91 -4.50 -4.50 5.26
CA SER A 91 -3.06 -4.71 5.56
C SER A 91 -2.75 -6.10 6.14
N ASN A 92 -3.73 -6.98 6.27
CA ASN A 92 -3.58 -8.26 6.97
C ASN A 92 -2.97 -9.37 6.09
N TYR A 93 -2.72 -10.53 6.72
CA TYR A 93 -2.08 -11.70 6.10
C TYR A 93 -2.89 -12.36 4.97
N LEU A 94 -4.16 -11.98 4.77
CA LEU A 94 -4.99 -12.49 3.67
C LEU A 94 -4.71 -11.78 2.34
N TYR A 95 -3.91 -10.70 2.38
CA TYR A 95 -3.55 -9.91 1.19
C TYR A 95 -2.04 -9.88 0.93
N PRO A 96 -1.38 -11.06 0.80
CA PRO A 96 0.00 -11.12 0.40
C PRO A 96 0.15 -10.55 -1.01
N HIS A 97 1.19 -9.75 -1.19
CA HIS A 97 1.43 -9.11 -2.49
C HIS A 97 2.91 -8.96 -2.79
N ILE A 98 3.20 -8.81 -4.07
CA ILE A 98 4.53 -8.53 -4.60
C ILE A 98 4.49 -7.29 -5.47
N ILE A 99 5.63 -6.63 -5.61
CA ILE A 99 5.88 -5.72 -6.73
C ILE A 99 6.79 -6.44 -7.72
N LYS A 100 6.28 -6.67 -8.92
CA LYS A 100 7.06 -7.31 -9.99
C LYS A 100 8.26 -6.44 -10.36
N LYS A 101 9.25 -7.08 -10.96
CA LYS A 101 10.46 -6.40 -11.43
C LYS A 101 10.12 -5.26 -12.39
N VAL A 102 10.71 -4.09 -12.15
CA VAL A 102 10.72 -2.97 -13.10
C VAL A 102 11.66 -3.35 -14.26
N LYS A 103 11.16 -3.40 -15.47
CA LYS A 103 11.91 -3.82 -16.68
C LYS A 103 12.60 -2.65 -17.36
N LYS A 104 11.98 -1.47 -17.33
CA LYS A 104 12.49 -0.25 -17.95
C LYS A 104 11.98 0.97 -17.20
N GLY A 105 12.79 2.02 -17.18
CA GLY A 105 12.47 3.26 -16.47
C GLY A 105 12.60 3.16 -14.97
N VAL A 106 11.95 4.06 -14.25
CA VAL A 106 11.93 4.16 -12.79
C VAL A 106 10.48 4.29 -12.33
N ARG A 107 10.07 3.46 -11.39
CA ARG A 107 8.74 3.51 -10.78
C ARG A 107 8.81 4.27 -9.46
N TYR A 108 7.94 5.27 -9.30
CA TYR A 108 7.74 5.98 -8.06
C TYR A 108 6.34 5.69 -7.51
N THR A 109 6.25 5.41 -6.23
CA THR A 109 4.98 5.26 -5.52
C THR A 109 5.03 5.94 -4.18
N MET A 110 3.87 6.36 -3.72
CA MET A 110 3.64 6.81 -2.36
C MET A 110 2.88 5.72 -1.62
N VAL A 111 3.33 5.34 -0.44
CA VAL A 111 2.65 4.36 0.42
C VAL A 111 2.30 4.99 1.76
N SER A 112 1.15 4.63 2.28
CA SER A 112 0.68 5.04 3.61
C SER A 112 -0.22 3.95 4.19
N TRP A 113 -0.32 3.90 5.50
CA TRP A 113 -1.16 2.95 6.23
C TRP A 113 -2.15 3.69 7.13
N VAL A 114 -3.33 3.12 7.24
CA VAL A 114 -4.39 3.58 8.15
C VAL A 114 -4.42 2.66 9.37
N TYR A 115 -4.52 3.22 10.56
CA TYR A 115 -4.55 2.50 11.83
C TYR A 115 -5.52 3.11 12.83
#